data_d50d8b954d6f6dad46b8b470ace866fe
#
_entry.id   d50d8b954d6f6dad46b8b470ace866fe
#
_cell.length_a   1.000
_cell.length_b   1.000
_cell.length_c   1.000
_cell.angle_alpha   90.00
_cell.angle_beta   90.00
_cell.angle_gamma   90.00
#
_symmetry.space_group_name_H-M   'P 1'
#
loop_
_entity.id
_entity.type
_entity.pdbx_description
1 polymer ?
#
loop_
_entity_poly.entity_id
_entity_poly.type
_entity_poly.pdbx_seq_one_letter_code
_entity_poly.pdbx_strand_id
1 'polypeptide(L)'
;GLQATFQDLGITAADLARFPDYLVCIPPDRNDAPENANLMEMLSSGLPVKVLVQTSDLLEEASIGTGRFAFGVRSARLATAAMGLGGMFVLQSPSANLVALRAQIGRGLACRGPALFSVFAGSPRSASHLPPYLSAAAAMQSRAFPAFSYDAAAGGNWAARFSLENNSQPE
;
A
#
# COMPACT_ATOMS: atom_id res chain seq x y z
N GLY A 1 28.13 -1.34 -19.34
CA GLY A 1 28.23 -0.15 -20.15
C GLY A 1 26.97 0.70 -20.27
N LEU A 2 25.77 0.12 -20.41
CA LEU A 2 24.53 0.90 -20.58
C LEU A 2 23.99 1.47 -19.24
N GLN A 3 24.28 0.83 -18.12
CA GLN A 3 23.81 1.26 -16.80
C GLN A 3 24.51 2.55 -16.31
N ALA A 4 25.77 2.78 -16.67
CA ALA A 4 26.50 3.99 -16.28
C ALA A 4 26.02 5.24 -17.03
N THR A 5 25.48 5.09 -18.23
CA THR A 5 25.02 6.22 -19.08
C THR A 5 23.68 6.79 -18.61
N PHE A 6 22.87 6.01 -17.90
CA PHE A 6 21.58 6.50 -17.36
C PHE A 6 21.72 7.26 -16.05
N GLN A 7 22.79 7.05 -15.28
CA GLN A 7 23.05 7.78 -14.03
C GLN A 7 23.56 9.21 -14.26
N ASP A 8 24.18 9.49 -15.42
CA ASP A 8 24.72 10.82 -15.75
C ASP A 8 23.70 11.76 -16.41
N LEU A 9 22.61 11.23 -16.93
CA LEU A 9 21.51 12.01 -17.50
C LEU A 9 20.41 12.12 -16.44
N GLY A 10 20.55 13.04 -15.49
CA GLY A 10 19.54 13.24 -14.45
C GLY A 10 18.13 13.34 -15.05
N ILE A 11 17.21 12.50 -14.56
CA ILE A 11 15.79 12.53 -14.96
C ILE A 11 15.21 13.89 -14.56
N THR A 12 14.76 14.66 -15.51
CA THR A 12 14.15 15.97 -15.27
C THR A 12 12.65 15.84 -14.94
N ALA A 13 12.07 16.88 -14.34
CA ALA A 13 10.62 16.93 -14.10
C ALA A 13 9.81 16.82 -15.40
N ALA A 14 10.36 17.28 -16.55
CA ALA A 14 9.75 17.15 -17.86
C ALA A 14 9.77 15.70 -18.37
N ASP A 15 10.80 14.94 -18.03
CA ASP A 15 10.90 13.52 -18.37
C ASP A 15 9.91 12.73 -17.52
N LEU A 16 9.81 13.03 -16.22
CA LEU A 16 8.82 12.42 -15.33
C LEU A 16 7.38 12.66 -15.77
N ALA A 17 7.09 13.84 -16.33
CA ALA A 17 5.76 14.15 -16.85
C ALA A 17 5.38 13.32 -18.09
N ARG A 18 6.35 12.71 -18.76
CA ARG A 18 6.15 11.82 -19.93
C ARG A 18 6.15 10.34 -19.55
N PHE A 19 6.55 10.01 -18.34
CA PHE A 19 6.53 8.63 -17.88
C PHE A 19 5.08 8.17 -17.72
N PRO A 20 4.69 7.03 -18.31
CA PRO A 20 3.39 6.43 -18.03
C PRO A 20 3.32 5.99 -16.58
N ASP A 21 2.12 6.06 -16.01
CA ASP A 21 1.88 5.48 -14.69
C ASP A 21 2.04 3.95 -14.75
N TYR A 22 2.85 3.39 -13.85
CA TYR A 22 3.02 1.95 -13.74
C TYR A 22 2.23 1.43 -12.54
N LEU A 23 1.43 0.40 -12.76
CA LEU A 23 0.78 -0.34 -11.68
C LEU A 23 1.54 -1.66 -11.45
N VAL A 24 2.11 -1.81 -10.27
CA VAL A 24 2.76 -3.03 -9.80
C VAL A 24 1.84 -3.72 -8.80
N CYS A 25 1.48 -4.98 -9.06
CA CYS A 25 0.66 -5.78 -8.17
C CYS A 25 1.52 -6.84 -7.48
N ILE A 26 1.48 -6.87 -6.14
CA ILE A 26 2.20 -7.83 -5.31
C ILE A 26 1.16 -8.71 -4.59
N PRO A 27 1.00 -9.98 -5.00
CA PRO A 27 0.09 -10.91 -4.35
C PRO A 27 0.65 -11.44 -3.02
N PRO A 28 -0.19 -12.01 -2.13
CA PRO A 28 0.22 -12.42 -0.78
C PRO A 28 1.30 -13.49 -0.74
N ASP A 29 1.29 -14.39 -1.71
CA ASP A 29 2.26 -15.49 -1.86
C ASP A 29 3.64 -15.02 -2.32
N ARG A 30 3.77 -13.77 -2.74
CA ARG A 30 5.00 -13.15 -3.23
C ARG A 30 5.54 -12.06 -2.29
N ASN A 31 4.92 -11.87 -1.12
CA ASN A 31 5.34 -10.81 -0.19
C ASN A 31 6.79 -10.97 0.29
N ASP A 32 7.29 -12.20 0.37
CA ASP A 32 8.67 -12.50 0.78
C ASP A 32 9.64 -12.68 -0.40
N ALA A 33 9.18 -12.41 -1.63
CA ALA A 33 10.02 -12.57 -2.80
C ALA A 33 11.18 -11.55 -2.78
N PRO A 34 12.40 -11.95 -3.19
CA PRO A 34 13.58 -11.07 -3.19
C PRO A 34 13.37 -9.76 -3.97
N GLU A 35 12.60 -9.81 -5.04
CA GLU A 35 12.26 -8.64 -5.85
C GLU A 35 11.50 -7.54 -5.09
N ASN A 36 10.85 -7.87 -3.96
CA ASN A 36 10.17 -6.91 -3.11
C ASN A 36 11.12 -6.16 -2.16
N ALA A 37 12.40 -6.56 -2.09
CA ALA A 37 13.41 -5.85 -1.29
C ALA A 37 13.53 -4.37 -1.70
N ASN A 38 13.29 -4.07 -2.96
CA ASN A 38 13.40 -2.72 -3.52
C ASN A 38 12.08 -1.92 -3.42
N LEU A 39 11.02 -2.47 -2.81
CA LEU A 39 9.72 -1.81 -2.74
C LEU A 39 9.81 -0.44 -2.05
N MET A 40 10.50 -0.35 -0.92
CA MET A 40 10.65 0.90 -0.18
C MET A 40 11.49 1.93 -0.95
N GLU A 41 12.53 1.47 -1.65
CA GLU A 41 13.33 2.31 -2.54
C GLU A 41 12.47 2.86 -3.69
N MET A 42 11.69 2.01 -4.33
CA MET A 42 10.77 2.40 -5.39
C MET A 42 9.71 3.40 -4.89
N LEU A 43 9.14 3.19 -3.70
CA LEU A 43 8.17 4.10 -3.10
C LEU A 43 8.80 5.44 -2.68
N SER A 44 10.11 5.48 -2.39
CA SER A 44 10.83 6.72 -2.06
C SER A 44 11.43 7.43 -3.27
N SER A 45 11.37 6.83 -4.45
CA SER A 45 12.01 7.35 -5.68
C SER A 45 11.38 8.64 -6.23
N GLY A 46 10.17 9.00 -5.81
CA GLY A 46 9.40 10.10 -6.39
C GLY A 46 8.80 9.81 -7.78
N LEU A 47 9.00 8.61 -8.33
CA LEU A 47 8.46 8.19 -9.62
C LEU A 47 6.94 7.96 -9.54
N PRO A 48 6.19 8.13 -10.64
CA PRO A 48 4.74 7.94 -10.70
C PRO A 48 4.35 6.44 -10.69
N VAL A 49 4.87 5.70 -9.73
CA VAL A 49 4.62 4.27 -9.58
C VAL A 49 3.43 4.05 -8.65
N LYS A 50 2.48 3.24 -9.09
CA LYS A 50 1.34 2.79 -8.30
C LYS A 50 1.57 1.36 -7.88
N VAL A 51 1.61 1.09 -6.59
CA VAL A 51 1.85 -0.27 -6.06
C VAL A 51 0.62 -0.75 -5.33
N LEU A 52 0.08 -1.87 -5.78
CA LEU A 52 -0.98 -2.60 -5.09
C LEU A 52 -0.37 -3.81 -4.39
N VAL A 53 -0.42 -3.81 -3.06
CA VAL A 53 -0.02 -4.96 -2.25
C VAL A 53 -1.26 -5.61 -1.68
N GLN A 54 -1.45 -6.87 -2.03
CA GLN A 54 -2.47 -7.69 -1.41
C GLN A 54 -1.87 -8.41 -0.22
N THR A 55 -2.46 -8.26 0.96
CA THR A 55 -2.09 -9.01 2.16
C THR A 55 -3.18 -10.00 2.56
N SER A 56 -2.77 -11.16 3.04
CA SER A 56 -3.66 -12.15 3.65
C SER A 56 -3.34 -12.40 5.13
N ASP A 57 -2.32 -11.71 5.64
CA ASP A 57 -1.69 -11.93 6.94
C ASP A 57 -2.03 -10.77 7.89
N LEU A 58 -2.98 -10.99 8.81
CA LEU A 58 -3.33 -10.03 9.86
C LEU A 58 -2.82 -10.44 11.24
N LEU A 59 -2.76 -11.72 11.53
CA LEU A 59 -2.69 -12.24 12.90
C LEU A 59 -1.56 -13.23 13.16
N GLU A 60 -0.82 -13.65 12.14
CA GLU A 60 0.28 -14.60 12.34
C GLU A 60 1.48 -13.91 13.01
N GLU A 61 1.46 -13.88 14.34
CA GLU A 61 2.61 -13.45 15.13
C GLU A 61 3.76 -14.47 15.14
N ALA A 62 3.48 -15.73 14.78
CA ALA A 62 4.30 -16.85 15.20
C ALA A 62 5.31 -17.35 14.18
N SER A 63 5.21 -17.07 12.90
CA SER A 63 6.17 -17.57 11.94
C SER A 63 7.23 -16.52 11.59
N ILE A 64 8.41 -16.71 12.12
CA ILE A 64 9.61 -16.02 11.65
C ILE A 64 9.79 -16.38 10.18
N GLY A 65 9.59 -15.41 9.29
CA GLY A 65 9.86 -15.54 7.85
C GLY A 65 8.66 -15.47 6.91
N THR A 66 7.43 -15.68 7.37
CA THR A 66 6.24 -15.56 6.50
C THR A 66 5.48 -14.24 6.73
N GLY A 67 5.00 -13.61 5.67
CA GLY A 67 4.25 -12.36 5.73
C GLY A 67 5.10 -11.11 6.02
N ARG A 68 6.41 -11.17 5.82
CA ARG A 68 7.33 -10.03 5.96
C ARG A 68 8.02 -9.72 4.64
N PHE A 69 8.16 -8.46 4.34
CA PHE A 69 9.05 -8.03 3.26
C PHE A 69 10.52 -8.25 3.66
N ALA A 70 11.41 -8.29 2.67
CA ALA A 70 12.84 -8.51 2.89
C ALA A 70 13.48 -7.48 3.86
N PHE A 71 12.88 -6.31 4.03
CA PHE A 71 13.28 -5.30 5.01
C PHE A 71 12.62 -5.49 6.40
N GLY A 72 11.94 -6.61 6.67
CA GLY A 72 11.42 -7.00 7.98
C GLY A 72 10.08 -6.37 8.38
N VAL A 73 9.44 -5.59 7.52
CA VAL A 73 8.11 -5.01 7.78
C VAL A 73 7.03 -6.03 7.45
N ARG A 74 6.09 -6.25 8.36
CA ARG A 74 4.92 -7.08 8.07
C ARG A 74 4.03 -6.42 7.03
N SER A 75 3.46 -7.22 6.12
CA SER A 75 2.57 -6.71 5.07
C SER A 75 1.38 -5.94 5.63
N ALA A 76 0.83 -6.37 6.78
CA ALA A 76 -0.24 -5.65 7.48
C ALA A 76 0.16 -4.26 8.02
N ARG A 77 1.46 -3.96 8.15
CA ARG A 77 1.98 -2.66 8.61
C ARG A 77 2.67 -1.86 7.51
N LEU A 78 2.69 -2.39 6.30
CA LEU A 78 3.37 -1.75 5.18
C LEU A 78 2.89 -0.32 4.94
N ALA A 79 1.58 -0.11 4.94
CA ALA A 79 1.00 1.22 4.72
C ALA A 79 1.45 2.23 5.78
N THR A 80 1.49 1.81 7.06
CA THR A 80 1.99 2.67 8.15
C THR A 80 3.47 3.01 7.99
N ALA A 81 4.29 2.04 7.60
CA ALA A 81 5.71 2.26 7.33
C ALA A 81 5.92 3.21 6.14
N ALA A 82 5.15 3.03 5.08
CA ALA A 82 5.23 3.84 3.87
C ALA A 82 4.88 5.32 4.10
N MET A 83 3.94 5.62 5.00
CA MET A 83 3.64 7.01 5.37
C MET A 83 4.87 7.77 5.90
N GLY A 84 5.80 7.06 6.54
CA GLY A 84 7.05 7.63 7.04
C GLY A 84 8.03 8.07 5.95
N LEU A 85 7.89 7.59 4.72
CA LEU A 85 8.74 8.00 3.60
C LEU A 85 8.42 9.42 3.11
N GLY A 86 7.23 9.94 3.40
CA GLY A 86 6.77 11.24 2.93
C GLY A 86 6.54 11.27 1.40
N GLY A 87 5.95 12.36 0.92
CA GLY A 87 5.85 12.64 -0.52
C GLY A 87 4.97 11.71 -1.38
N MET A 88 4.21 10.80 -0.77
CA MET A 88 3.43 9.78 -1.46
C MET A 88 1.96 9.77 -1.06
N PHE A 89 1.17 9.05 -1.84
CA PHE A 89 -0.20 8.68 -1.46
C PHE A 89 -0.21 7.26 -0.88
N VAL A 90 -0.94 7.04 0.21
CA VAL A 90 -1.13 5.71 0.81
C VAL A 90 -2.61 5.47 1.05
N LEU A 91 -3.11 4.33 0.62
CA LEU A 91 -4.45 3.83 0.95
C LEU A 91 -4.32 2.44 1.56
N GLN A 92 -4.86 2.25 2.74
CA GLN A 92 -5.07 0.94 3.34
C GLN A 92 -6.56 0.65 3.42
N SER A 93 -6.98 -0.55 3.01
CA SER A 93 -8.38 -0.95 3.14
C SER A 93 -8.55 -2.46 3.04
N PRO A 94 -9.49 -3.05 3.80
CA PRO A 94 -10.03 -4.36 3.46
C PRO A 94 -10.76 -4.32 2.11
N SER A 95 -10.72 -5.44 1.37
CA SER A 95 -11.36 -5.54 0.05
C SER A 95 -12.88 -5.30 0.10
N ALA A 96 -13.52 -5.62 1.21
CA ALA A 96 -14.94 -5.39 1.44
C ALA A 96 -15.35 -3.90 1.40
N ASN A 97 -14.41 -2.97 1.58
CA ASN A 97 -14.66 -1.53 1.66
C ASN A 97 -14.23 -0.73 0.40
N LEU A 98 -13.65 -1.38 -0.61
CA LEU A 98 -13.07 -0.67 -1.76
C LEU A 98 -14.09 0.16 -2.55
N VAL A 99 -15.35 -0.28 -2.62
CA VAL A 99 -16.40 0.46 -3.33
C VAL A 99 -16.68 1.80 -2.66
N ALA A 100 -16.72 1.84 -1.32
CA ALA A 100 -16.90 3.07 -0.55
C ALA A 100 -15.70 4.03 -0.70
N LEU A 101 -14.52 3.49 -0.97
CA LEU A 101 -13.27 4.25 -1.10
C LEU A 101 -12.94 4.65 -2.55
N ARG A 102 -13.89 4.54 -3.48
CA ARG A 102 -13.67 4.81 -4.91
C ARG A 102 -13.04 6.19 -5.16
N ALA A 103 -13.48 7.22 -4.44
CA ALA A 103 -12.94 8.57 -4.59
C ALA A 103 -11.46 8.65 -4.15
N GLN A 104 -11.12 7.99 -3.05
CA GLN A 104 -9.75 7.92 -2.52
C GLN A 104 -8.85 7.11 -3.45
N ILE A 105 -9.34 6.00 -4.00
CA ILE A 105 -8.62 5.23 -5.02
C ILE A 105 -8.32 6.11 -6.24
N GLY A 106 -9.32 6.85 -6.73
CA GLY A 106 -9.15 7.77 -7.86
C GLY A 106 -8.07 8.85 -7.58
N ARG A 107 -8.05 9.42 -6.36
CA ARG A 107 -7.00 10.37 -5.97
C ARG A 107 -5.62 9.74 -5.97
N GLY A 108 -5.49 8.53 -5.42
CA GLY A 108 -4.22 7.81 -5.41
C GLY A 108 -3.71 7.46 -6.81
N LEU A 109 -4.60 7.06 -7.72
CA LEU A 109 -4.25 6.80 -9.11
C LEU A 109 -3.84 8.07 -9.85
N ALA A 110 -4.46 9.21 -9.55
CA ALA A 110 -4.13 10.52 -10.13
C ALA A 110 -2.91 11.20 -9.48
N CYS A 111 -2.36 10.67 -8.39
CA CYS A 111 -1.19 11.20 -7.73
C CYS A 111 0.01 11.23 -8.70
N ARG A 112 0.72 12.36 -8.78
CA ARG A 112 1.90 12.49 -9.66
C ARG A 112 3.13 11.77 -9.14
N GLY A 113 3.17 11.45 -7.86
CA GLY A 113 4.23 10.69 -7.20
C GLY A 113 3.86 9.21 -7.01
N PRO A 114 4.65 8.50 -6.19
CA PRO A 114 4.36 7.13 -5.83
C PRO A 114 3.05 7.03 -5.03
N ALA A 115 2.33 5.93 -5.24
CA ALA A 115 1.14 5.61 -4.46
C ALA A 115 1.15 4.14 -4.05
N LEU A 116 0.82 3.89 -2.79
CA LEU A 116 0.69 2.55 -2.23
C LEU A 116 -0.78 2.26 -1.91
N PHE A 117 -1.27 1.14 -2.41
CA PHE A 117 -2.57 0.57 -2.07
C PHE A 117 -2.33 -0.74 -1.33
N SER A 118 -2.56 -0.76 -0.03
CA SER A 118 -2.44 -1.96 0.82
C SER A 118 -3.83 -2.53 1.06
N VAL A 119 -4.10 -3.71 0.52
CA VAL A 119 -5.44 -4.30 0.53
C VAL A 119 -5.43 -5.65 1.22
N PHE A 120 -6.24 -5.80 2.26
CA PHE A 120 -6.52 -7.10 2.87
C PHE A 120 -7.70 -7.77 2.17
N ALA A 121 -7.42 -8.85 1.45
CA ALA A 121 -8.42 -9.56 0.67
C ALA A 121 -9.09 -10.73 1.43
N GLY A 122 -8.77 -10.91 2.70
CA GLY A 122 -9.13 -12.08 3.47
C GLY A 122 -8.12 -13.22 3.30
N SER A 123 -8.02 -14.11 4.28
CA SER A 123 -7.12 -15.25 4.22
C SER A 123 -7.87 -16.51 3.79
N PRO A 124 -7.48 -17.15 2.68
CA PRO A 124 -8.05 -18.44 2.29
C PRO A 124 -7.66 -19.58 3.25
N ARG A 125 -6.63 -19.36 4.08
CA ARG A 125 -6.10 -20.32 5.06
C ARG A 125 -6.57 -20.03 6.48
N SER A 126 -7.53 -19.11 6.67
CA SER A 126 -8.04 -18.80 8.00
C SER A 126 -8.70 -20.01 8.62
N ALA A 127 -8.36 -20.29 9.89
CA ALA A 127 -9.02 -21.32 10.70
C ALA A 127 -10.54 -21.05 10.91
N SER A 128 -10.98 -19.84 10.61
CA SER A 128 -12.39 -19.44 10.79
C SER A 128 -13.36 -19.98 9.73
N HIS A 129 -12.88 -20.64 8.69
CA HIS A 129 -13.70 -21.08 7.54
C HIS A 129 -14.59 -20.01 6.91
N LEU A 130 -14.38 -18.73 7.23
CA LEU A 130 -15.14 -17.64 6.64
C LEU A 130 -14.69 -17.42 5.19
N PRO A 131 -15.64 -17.14 4.30
CA PRO A 131 -15.29 -16.64 2.95
C PRO A 131 -14.37 -15.42 3.04
N PRO A 132 -13.41 -15.26 2.13
CA PRO A 132 -12.44 -14.16 2.17
C PRO A 132 -13.07 -12.77 2.32
N TYR A 133 -14.18 -12.52 1.64
CA TYR A 133 -14.90 -11.25 1.74
C TYR A 133 -15.42 -10.98 3.17
N LEU A 134 -15.98 -12.00 3.85
CA LEU A 134 -16.45 -11.87 5.23
C LEU A 134 -15.29 -11.70 6.19
N SER A 135 -14.16 -12.39 5.96
CA SER A 135 -12.92 -12.16 6.73
C SER A 135 -12.43 -10.74 6.59
N ALA A 136 -12.48 -10.18 5.37
CA ALA A 136 -12.10 -8.79 5.13
C ALA A 136 -13.04 -7.80 5.83
N ALA A 137 -14.34 -8.05 5.81
CA ALA A 137 -15.33 -7.24 6.52
C ALA A 137 -15.12 -7.32 8.04
N ALA A 138 -14.89 -8.51 8.59
CA ALA A 138 -14.62 -8.71 10.01
C ALA A 138 -13.34 -8.01 10.47
N ALA A 139 -12.28 -8.02 9.63
CA ALA A 139 -11.03 -7.32 9.92
C ALA A 139 -11.22 -5.79 9.99
N MET A 140 -12.13 -5.23 9.19
CA MET A 140 -12.50 -3.83 9.27
C MET A 140 -13.30 -3.53 10.54
N GLN A 141 -14.32 -4.32 10.83
CA GLN A 141 -15.21 -4.14 12.00
C GLN A 141 -14.43 -4.25 13.32
N SER A 142 -13.53 -5.23 13.42
CA SER A 142 -12.68 -5.41 14.59
C SER A 142 -11.51 -4.41 14.67
N ARG A 143 -11.32 -3.58 13.63
CA ARG A 143 -10.16 -2.68 13.48
C ARG A 143 -8.80 -3.39 13.42
N ALA A 144 -8.78 -4.68 13.16
CA ALA A 144 -7.55 -5.42 12.93
C ALA A 144 -6.86 -4.94 11.63
N PHE A 145 -7.66 -4.48 10.65
CA PHE A 145 -7.17 -3.82 9.43
C PHE A 145 -8.05 -2.61 9.11
N PRO A 146 -7.84 -1.46 9.77
CA PRO A 146 -8.66 -0.28 9.56
C PRO A 146 -8.44 0.32 8.17
N ALA A 147 -9.49 0.90 7.61
CA ALA A 147 -9.37 1.69 6.39
C ALA A 147 -8.84 3.09 6.72
N PHE A 148 -7.87 3.55 5.95
CA PHE A 148 -7.38 4.93 6.01
C PHE A 148 -6.76 5.34 4.69
N SER A 149 -6.67 6.66 4.46
CA SER A 149 -5.86 7.23 3.40
C SER A 149 -4.93 8.31 3.97
N TYR A 150 -3.76 8.41 3.38
CA TYR A 150 -2.78 9.46 3.61
C TYR A 150 -2.40 10.07 2.26
N ASP A 151 -2.50 11.38 2.14
CA ASP A 151 -2.17 12.13 0.94
C ASP A 151 -1.18 13.24 1.32
N ALA A 152 0.08 13.06 0.97
CA ALA A 152 1.13 14.03 1.29
C ALA A 152 0.86 15.42 0.69
N ALA A 153 0.09 15.50 -0.39
CA ALA A 153 -0.25 16.76 -1.07
C ALA A 153 -1.49 17.47 -0.47
N ALA A 154 -2.26 16.82 0.40
CA ALA A 154 -3.53 17.36 0.89
C ALA A 154 -3.39 18.52 1.90
N GLY A 155 -2.19 18.80 2.41
CA GLY A 155 -2.01 19.91 3.32
C GLY A 155 -0.68 19.95 4.05
N GLY A 156 -0.48 21.00 4.86
CA GLY A 156 0.78 21.24 5.55
C GLY A 156 0.98 20.45 6.85
N ASN A 157 -0.07 19.85 7.39
CA ASN A 157 -0.01 19.10 8.64
C ASN A 157 -0.59 17.68 8.50
N TRP A 158 -0.29 16.81 9.45
CA TRP A 158 -0.73 15.42 9.45
C TRP A 158 -2.25 15.26 9.45
N ALA A 159 -2.97 16.09 10.18
CA ALA A 159 -4.42 16.00 10.27
C ALA A 159 -5.09 16.25 8.91
N ALA A 160 -4.55 17.18 8.12
CA ALA A 160 -5.06 17.46 6.77
C ALA A 160 -4.72 16.35 5.76
N ARG A 161 -3.63 15.61 6.00
CA ARG A 161 -3.14 14.53 5.11
C ARG A 161 -3.78 13.19 5.37
N PHE A 162 -4.32 12.97 6.57
CA PHE A 162 -4.79 11.68 7.04
C PHE A 162 -6.31 11.65 7.15
N SER A 163 -6.95 10.61 6.59
CA SER A 163 -8.39 10.38 6.69
C SER A 163 -8.68 8.96 7.15
N LEU A 164 -9.60 8.86 8.12
CA LEU A 164 -10.16 7.61 8.64
C LEU A 164 -11.61 7.38 8.20
N GLU A 165 -12.07 8.09 7.19
CA GLU A 165 -13.41 7.95 6.66
C GLU A 165 -13.72 6.51 6.27
N ASN A 166 -14.99 6.13 6.38
CA ASN A 166 -15.52 4.81 6.04
C ASN A 166 -15.11 3.65 6.95
N ASN A 167 -14.57 3.90 8.13
CA ASN A 167 -14.49 2.87 9.17
C ASN A 167 -15.82 2.79 9.94
N SER A 168 -16.11 1.59 10.45
CA SER A 168 -17.23 1.42 11.39
C SER A 168 -17.06 2.31 12.59
N GLN A 169 -18.08 3.06 12.94
CA GLN A 169 -18.10 3.81 14.18
C GLN A 169 -18.39 2.85 15.33
N PRO A 170 -17.76 3.02 16.51
CA PRO A 170 -18.16 2.27 17.69
C PRO A 170 -19.60 2.67 18.05
N GLU A 171 -20.43 1.67 18.28
CA GLU A 171 -21.74 1.89 18.90
C GLU A 171 -21.57 2.23 20.39
#